data_b5fce3cc0c19cbda387374cf1256c3ab
#
_entry.id   b5fce3cc0c19cbda387374cf1256c3ab
#
_cell.length_a   1.000
_cell.length_b   1.000
_cell.length_c   1.000
_cell.angle_alpha   90.00
_cell.angle_beta   90.00
_cell.angle_gamma   90.00
#
_symmetry.space_group_name_H-M   'P 1'
#
loop_
_entity.id
_entity.type
_entity.pdbx_description
1 polymer ?
#
loop_
_entity_poly.entity_id
_entity_poly.type
_entity_poly.pdbx_seq_one_letter_code
_entity_poly.pdbx_strand_id
1 'polypeptide(L)'
;MKESRKKANIKALIFDIDGTLVDSFESYQGVFNQGIADYGVKEVPRDVLRELLAKNLSLREILQKVFSFPIDDATYETCREKILHLYRKAELEGVKSFPGTEELFRFLKEIGVKIGIATGRTSSVEDEWIRFTRLGLHTYINAIVTSREVQNRKPAPDVIIECARKLDVPPKQCIVVGDTESDIIAAKTAEAIAVAVTTGHEGEEVLQKAKPDIVLRSINDLVPYLKSFLFPEGVTDAI
;
A
#
# COMPACT_ATOMS: atom_id res chain seq x y z
N MET A 1 1.94 -14.85 -32.09
CA MET A 1 0.73 -15.59 -31.67
C MET A 1 0.23 -14.94 -30.40
N LYS A 2 -0.88 -14.20 -30.45
CA LYS A 2 -1.52 -13.64 -29.26
C LYS A 2 -2.26 -14.80 -28.56
N GLU A 3 -1.71 -15.33 -27.48
CA GLU A 3 -2.48 -16.20 -26.62
C GLU A 3 -3.75 -15.48 -26.18
N SER A 4 -4.87 -16.06 -26.51
CA SER A 4 -6.19 -15.65 -26.06
C SER A 4 -6.18 -15.66 -24.51
N ARG A 5 -6.03 -14.48 -23.90
CA ARG A 5 -6.23 -14.33 -22.45
C ARG A 5 -7.67 -14.75 -22.16
N LYS A 6 -7.84 -15.98 -21.67
CA LYS A 6 -9.11 -16.44 -21.12
C LYS A 6 -9.62 -15.34 -20.18
N LYS A 7 -10.90 -14.91 -20.34
CA LYS A 7 -11.57 -14.01 -19.40
C LYS A 7 -11.25 -14.48 -17.98
N ALA A 8 -10.37 -13.75 -17.29
CA ALA A 8 -10.08 -14.08 -15.90
C ALA A 8 -11.36 -13.80 -15.10
N ASN A 9 -11.88 -14.83 -14.45
CA ASN A 9 -13.06 -14.70 -13.59
C ASN A 9 -12.60 -14.08 -12.26
N ILE A 10 -12.37 -12.77 -12.28
CA ILE A 10 -11.95 -12.02 -11.09
C ILE A 10 -13.15 -11.83 -10.17
N LYS A 11 -12.95 -12.24 -8.92
CA LYS A 11 -13.98 -12.17 -7.87
C LYS A 11 -13.60 -11.30 -6.69
N ALA A 12 -12.32 -10.97 -6.54
CA ALA A 12 -11.85 -10.09 -5.47
C ALA A 12 -10.66 -9.24 -5.91
N LEU A 13 -10.56 -8.04 -5.33
CA LEU A 13 -9.35 -7.26 -5.28
C LEU A 13 -8.83 -7.20 -3.83
N ILE A 14 -7.53 -7.41 -3.67
CA ILE A 14 -6.83 -7.36 -2.38
C ILE A 14 -5.82 -6.23 -2.46
N PHE A 15 -5.90 -5.29 -1.53
CA PHE A 15 -5.06 -4.09 -1.53
C PHE A 15 -4.10 -4.08 -0.34
N ASP A 16 -2.88 -3.60 -0.57
CA ASP A 16 -2.07 -3.05 0.51
C ASP A 16 -2.63 -1.71 0.99
N ILE A 17 -2.13 -1.19 2.11
CA ILE A 17 -2.58 0.09 2.70
C ILE A 17 -1.64 1.22 2.32
N ASP A 18 -0.40 1.15 2.80
CA ASP A 18 0.56 2.26 2.80
C ASP A 18 1.18 2.45 1.41
N GLY A 19 1.03 3.64 0.84
CA GLY A 19 1.49 3.89 -0.53
C GLY A 19 0.57 3.35 -1.63
N THR A 20 -0.43 2.54 -1.28
CA THR A 20 -1.41 1.96 -2.20
C THR A 20 -2.78 2.60 -2.06
N LEU A 21 -3.43 2.51 -0.90
CA LEU A 21 -4.72 3.12 -0.60
C LEU A 21 -4.61 4.45 0.14
N VAL A 22 -3.53 4.62 0.89
CA VAL A 22 -3.31 5.71 1.84
C VAL A 22 -1.96 6.36 1.61
N ASP A 23 -1.92 7.69 1.52
CA ASP A 23 -0.67 8.46 1.47
C ASP A 23 -0.07 8.60 2.89
N SER A 24 0.45 7.51 3.41
CA SER A 24 1.17 7.49 4.68
C SER A 24 2.52 8.20 4.60
N PHE A 25 3.08 8.35 3.40
CA PHE A 25 4.37 9.00 3.20
C PHE A 25 4.31 10.51 3.46
N GLU A 26 3.23 11.20 3.09
CA GLU A 26 3.05 12.61 3.40
C GLU A 26 3.04 12.86 4.90
N SER A 27 2.30 12.02 5.63
CA SER A 27 2.27 12.07 7.09
C SER A 27 3.65 11.76 7.69
N TYR A 28 4.37 10.77 7.16
CA TYR A 28 5.71 10.43 7.61
C TYR A 28 6.71 11.57 7.39
N GLN A 29 6.70 12.23 6.23
CA GLN A 29 7.57 13.38 5.95
C GLN A 29 7.32 14.53 6.93
N GLY A 30 6.05 14.89 7.15
CA GLY A 30 5.71 15.94 8.10
C GLY A 30 6.19 15.63 9.52
N VAL A 31 5.96 14.40 9.97
CA VAL A 31 6.41 13.90 11.27
C VAL A 31 7.95 13.87 11.37
N PHE A 32 8.64 13.40 10.33
CA PHE A 32 10.10 13.38 10.29
C PHE A 32 10.67 14.80 10.44
N ASN A 33 10.18 15.75 9.64
CA ASN A 33 10.62 17.13 9.67
C ASN A 33 10.34 17.81 11.03
N GLN A 34 9.18 17.56 11.63
CA GLN A 34 8.88 18.02 12.98
C GLN A 34 9.83 17.39 14.04
N GLY A 35 10.21 16.13 13.84
CA GLY A 35 11.10 15.40 14.73
C GLY A 35 12.50 15.99 14.80
N ILE A 36 12.98 16.58 13.70
CA ILE A 36 14.33 17.15 13.58
C ILE A 36 14.37 18.69 13.70
N ALA A 37 13.23 19.36 13.76
CA ALA A 37 13.14 20.83 13.69
C ALA A 37 13.93 21.55 14.81
N ASP A 38 13.96 20.96 16.03
CA ASP A 38 14.64 21.56 17.20
C ASP A 38 16.15 21.66 17.04
N TYR A 39 16.73 20.97 16.05
CA TYR A 39 18.18 20.94 15.80
C TYR A 39 18.62 21.90 14.71
N GLY A 40 17.74 22.80 14.25
CA GLY A 40 18.07 23.77 13.20
C GLY A 40 18.32 23.13 11.83
N VAL A 41 17.92 21.90 11.65
CA VAL A 41 18.01 21.18 10.38
C VAL A 41 16.89 21.69 9.46
N LYS A 42 17.24 21.97 8.19
CA LYS A 42 16.26 22.36 7.19
C LYS A 42 15.28 21.20 6.92
N GLU A 43 14.06 21.55 6.58
CA GLU A 43 13.08 20.56 6.13
C GLU A 43 13.64 19.72 4.98
N VAL A 44 13.50 18.40 5.13
CA VAL A 44 13.89 17.43 4.11
C VAL A 44 12.77 17.34 3.08
N PRO A 45 13.04 17.69 1.81
CA PRO A 45 12.06 17.58 0.74
C PRO A 45 11.54 16.14 0.57
N ARG A 46 10.32 16.02 0.04
CA ARG A 46 9.63 14.72 -0.13
C ARG A 46 10.43 13.72 -0.98
N ASP A 47 10.95 14.20 -2.08
CA ASP A 47 11.77 13.41 -3.02
C ASP A 47 13.09 12.92 -2.39
N VAL A 48 13.76 13.80 -1.63
CA VAL A 48 14.99 13.45 -0.91
C VAL A 48 14.74 12.38 0.16
N LEU A 49 13.68 12.55 0.97
CA LEU A 49 13.35 11.56 2.00
C LEU A 49 12.95 10.22 1.38
N ARG A 50 12.17 10.24 0.28
CA ARG A 50 11.80 9.04 -0.47
C ARG A 50 13.03 8.31 -0.99
N GLU A 51 13.99 9.02 -1.58
CA GLU A 51 15.24 8.44 -2.06
C GLU A 51 16.07 7.79 -0.93
N LEU A 52 16.12 8.43 0.24
CA LEU A 52 16.83 7.88 1.41
C LEU A 52 16.17 6.59 1.92
N LEU A 53 14.84 6.55 1.97
CA LEU A 53 14.08 5.36 2.38
C LEU A 53 14.21 4.23 1.35
N ALA A 54 14.17 4.54 0.07
CA ALA A 54 14.33 3.55 -1.00
C ALA A 54 15.71 2.85 -0.98
N LYS A 55 16.72 3.45 -0.33
CA LYS A 55 18.05 2.84 -0.10
C LYS A 55 18.08 1.89 1.10
N ASN A 56 16.94 1.58 1.72
CA ASN A 56 16.83 0.74 2.92
C ASN A 56 17.72 1.18 4.08
N LEU A 57 17.93 2.48 4.22
CA LEU A 57 18.72 3.04 5.30
C LEU A 57 17.94 3.00 6.61
N SER A 58 18.63 2.69 7.70
CA SER A 58 18.06 2.84 9.05
C SER A 58 17.76 4.31 9.37
N LEU A 59 16.87 4.58 10.30
CA LEU A 59 16.58 5.94 10.76
C LEU A 59 17.85 6.69 11.18
N ARG A 60 18.81 6.00 11.85
CA ARG A 60 20.08 6.58 12.25
C ARG A 60 20.90 7.04 11.04
N GLU A 61 20.99 6.22 10.00
CA GLU A 61 21.73 6.56 8.78
C GLU A 61 21.06 7.70 8.03
N ILE A 62 19.72 7.75 8.00
CA ILE A 62 18.99 8.86 7.41
C ILE A 62 19.27 10.16 8.17
N LEU A 63 19.14 10.14 9.51
CA LEU A 63 19.44 11.31 10.34
C LEU A 63 20.88 11.78 10.15
N GLN A 64 21.87 10.86 10.12
CA GLN A 64 23.27 11.21 9.89
C GLN A 64 23.52 11.89 8.53
N LYS A 65 22.72 11.58 7.50
CA LYS A 65 22.80 12.23 6.18
C LYS A 65 22.12 13.59 6.13
N VAL A 66 21.12 13.78 6.95
CA VAL A 66 20.28 14.99 6.98
C VAL A 66 20.89 16.06 7.89
N PHE A 67 21.56 15.64 8.97
CA PHE A 67 22.24 16.55 9.89
C PHE A 67 23.57 17.00 9.30
N SER A 68 23.92 18.27 9.48
CA SER A 68 25.20 18.85 9.07
C SER A 68 26.35 18.57 10.06
N PHE A 69 26.05 17.86 11.15
CA PHE A 69 26.99 17.50 12.20
C PHE A 69 26.79 16.03 12.63
N PRO A 70 27.82 15.37 13.20
CA PRO A 70 27.68 14.03 13.72
C PRO A 70 26.66 13.97 14.85
N ILE A 71 25.74 13.00 14.79
CA ILE A 71 24.75 12.77 15.86
C ILE A 71 25.27 11.71 16.83
N ASP A 72 25.23 12.04 18.11
CA ASP A 72 25.51 11.11 19.21
C ASP A 72 24.27 10.24 19.53
N ASP A 73 24.43 9.29 20.43
CA ASP A 73 23.35 8.39 20.81
C ASP A 73 22.19 9.11 21.49
N ALA A 74 22.45 10.14 22.29
CA ALA A 74 21.42 10.91 22.97
C ALA A 74 20.56 11.70 21.98
N THR A 75 21.17 12.37 21.02
CA THR A 75 20.49 13.08 19.92
C THR A 75 19.66 12.10 19.09
N TYR A 76 20.22 10.94 18.74
CA TYR A 76 19.49 9.92 17.99
C TYR A 76 18.24 9.45 18.73
N GLU A 77 18.36 9.05 20.00
CA GLU A 77 17.21 8.55 20.77
C GLU A 77 16.13 9.63 20.94
N THR A 78 16.53 10.88 21.19
CA THR A 78 15.58 12.00 21.29
C THR A 78 14.81 12.21 19.98
N CYS A 79 15.49 12.23 18.84
CA CYS A 79 14.86 12.33 17.53
C CYS A 79 13.93 11.13 17.28
N ARG A 80 14.41 9.91 17.55
CA ARG A 80 13.66 8.68 17.35
C ARG A 80 12.36 8.68 18.17
N GLU A 81 12.44 8.99 19.45
CA GLU A 81 11.26 9.03 20.32
C GLU A 81 10.27 10.09 19.90
N LYS A 82 10.74 11.29 19.52
CA LYS A 82 9.89 12.36 19.03
C LYS A 82 9.21 11.98 17.72
N ILE A 83 9.95 11.44 16.75
CA ILE A 83 9.40 10.95 15.48
C ILE A 83 8.35 9.86 15.72
N LEU A 84 8.64 8.87 16.55
CA LEU A 84 7.69 7.79 16.86
C LEU A 84 6.44 8.31 17.57
N HIS A 85 6.58 9.26 18.49
CA HIS A 85 5.43 9.87 19.18
C HIS A 85 4.54 10.62 18.19
N LEU A 86 5.14 11.47 17.35
CA LEU A 86 4.43 12.23 16.33
C LEU A 86 3.77 11.33 15.28
N TYR A 87 4.45 10.25 14.88
CA TYR A 87 3.90 9.29 13.93
C TYR A 87 2.64 8.61 14.49
N ARG A 88 2.69 8.14 15.74
CA ARG A 88 1.51 7.56 16.41
C ARG A 88 0.35 8.55 16.48
N LYS A 89 0.64 9.82 16.79
CA LYS A 89 -0.37 10.89 16.80
C LYS A 89 -0.97 11.12 15.41
N ALA A 90 -0.13 11.25 14.39
CA ALA A 90 -0.57 11.42 13.00
C ALA A 90 -1.43 10.24 12.51
N GLU A 91 -1.08 9.01 12.88
CA GLU A 91 -1.91 7.83 12.60
C GLU A 91 -3.28 7.88 13.28
N LEU A 92 -3.36 8.43 14.49
CA LEU A 92 -4.62 8.60 15.23
C LEU A 92 -5.47 9.75 14.67
N GLU A 93 -4.85 10.84 14.22
CA GLU A 93 -5.53 12.01 13.66
C GLU A 93 -6.05 11.81 12.24
N GLY A 94 -5.62 10.75 11.57
CA GLY A 94 -6.15 10.29 10.29
C GLY A 94 -5.26 10.60 9.10
N VAL A 95 -4.77 9.57 8.47
CA VAL A 95 -4.15 9.59 7.15
C VAL A 95 -5.25 9.71 6.10
N LYS A 96 -4.99 10.37 4.98
CA LYS A 96 -5.97 10.48 3.89
C LYS A 96 -5.80 9.33 2.91
N SER A 97 -6.90 8.82 2.39
CA SER A 97 -6.86 7.92 1.24
C SER A 97 -6.40 8.67 -0.01
N PHE A 98 -5.73 7.95 -0.91
CA PHE A 98 -5.45 8.52 -2.23
C PHE A 98 -6.74 8.91 -2.95
N PRO A 99 -6.73 10.00 -3.76
CA PRO A 99 -7.86 10.35 -4.61
C PRO A 99 -8.29 9.16 -5.47
N GLY A 100 -9.60 8.96 -5.65
CA GLY A 100 -10.16 7.87 -6.43
C GLY A 100 -10.36 6.54 -5.70
N THR A 101 -9.88 6.41 -4.45
CA THR A 101 -10.04 5.17 -3.67
C THR A 101 -11.52 4.85 -3.42
N GLU A 102 -12.32 5.85 -3.02
CA GLU A 102 -13.74 5.63 -2.77
C GLU A 102 -14.51 5.28 -4.05
N GLU A 103 -14.22 5.98 -5.15
CA GLU A 103 -14.82 5.71 -6.46
C GLU A 103 -14.51 4.30 -6.94
N LEU A 104 -13.26 3.85 -6.76
CA LEU A 104 -12.86 2.49 -7.07
C LEU A 104 -13.63 1.48 -6.22
N PHE A 105 -13.71 1.69 -4.90
CA PHE A 105 -14.40 0.77 -3.99
C PHE A 105 -15.89 0.69 -4.29
N ARG A 106 -16.53 1.81 -4.59
CA ARG A 106 -17.91 1.87 -5.03
C ARG A 106 -18.12 1.09 -6.33
N PHE A 107 -17.29 1.32 -7.34
CA PHE A 107 -17.32 0.60 -8.61
C PHE A 107 -17.20 -0.93 -8.40
N LEU A 108 -16.23 -1.38 -7.58
CA LEU A 108 -16.05 -2.80 -7.29
C LEU A 108 -17.27 -3.42 -6.62
N LYS A 109 -17.88 -2.70 -5.68
CA LYS A 109 -19.13 -3.13 -5.01
C LYS A 109 -20.28 -3.25 -5.99
N GLU A 110 -20.44 -2.28 -6.90
CA GLU A 110 -21.49 -2.27 -7.93
C GLU A 110 -21.40 -3.47 -8.88
N ILE A 111 -20.18 -3.86 -9.26
CA ILE A 111 -19.95 -5.04 -10.12
C ILE A 111 -19.83 -6.36 -9.35
N GLY A 112 -20.08 -6.37 -8.03
CA GLY A 112 -20.07 -7.57 -7.18
C GLY A 112 -18.69 -8.17 -6.91
N VAL A 113 -17.62 -7.38 -7.06
CA VAL A 113 -16.23 -7.80 -6.75
C VAL A 113 -15.92 -7.51 -5.29
N LYS A 114 -15.45 -8.51 -4.55
CA LYS A 114 -15.12 -8.39 -3.13
C LYS A 114 -13.83 -7.59 -2.94
N ILE A 115 -13.74 -6.86 -1.82
CA ILE A 115 -12.59 -6.03 -1.46
C ILE A 115 -11.96 -6.58 -0.19
N GLY A 116 -10.67 -6.95 -0.29
CA GLY A 116 -9.83 -7.35 0.82
C GLY A 116 -8.70 -6.36 1.06
N ILE A 117 -8.25 -6.30 2.30
CA ILE A 117 -7.05 -5.56 2.70
C ILE A 117 -6.03 -6.58 3.24
N ALA A 118 -4.81 -6.52 2.73
CA ALA A 118 -3.71 -7.37 3.15
C ALA A 118 -2.46 -6.52 3.39
N THR A 119 -2.15 -6.23 4.64
CA THR A 119 -1.10 -5.26 4.99
C THR A 119 0.08 -5.87 5.74
N GLY A 120 1.27 -5.31 5.52
CA GLY A 120 2.48 -5.59 6.29
C GLY A 120 2.47 -5.00 7.71
N ARG A 121 1.46 -4.20 8.07
CA ARG A 121 1.33 -3.58 9.40
C ARG A 121 1.18 -4.64 10.49
N THR A 122 1.73 -4.33 11.68
CA THR A 122 1.62 -5.16 12.89
C THR A 122 0.50 -4.72 13.83
N SER A 123 -0.38 -3.82 13.37
CA SER A 123 -1.61 -3.42 14.05
C SER A 123 -2.59 -4.58 14.20
N SER A 124 -3.54 -4.45 15.11
CA SER A 124 -4.65 -5.39 15.17
C SER A 124 -5.62 -5.16 14.00
N VAL A 125 -6.43 -6.17 13.68
CA VAL A 125 -7.48 -6.05 12.66
C VAL A 125 -8.51 -4.99 13.07
N GLU A 126 -8.79 -4.89 14.36
CA GLU A 126 -9.70 -3.90 14.94
C GLU A 126 -9.18 -2.46 14.72
N ASP A 127 -7.88 -2.23 14.88
CA ASP A 127 -7.27 -0.91 14.61
C ASP A 127 -7.42 -0.52 13.14
N GLU A 128 -7.26 -1.49 12.22
CA GLU A 128 -7.46 -1.21 10.80
C GLU A 128 -8.93 -0.98 10.45
N TRP A 129 -9.88 -1.70 11.07
CA TRP A 129 -11.30 -1.38 10.91
C TRP A 129 -11.65 0.03 11.39
N ILE A 130 -11.09 0.48 12.53
CA ILE A 130 -11.25 1.84 13.04
C ILE A 130 -10.69 2.85 12.02
N ARG A 131 -9.50 2.57 11.44
CA ARG A 131 -8.89 3.39 10.40
C ARG A 131 -9.79 3.54 9.18
N PHE A 132 -10.26 2.43 8.62
CA PHE A 132 -11.13 2.45 7.44
C PHE A 132 -12.51 3.05 7.73
N THR A 133 -12.98 2.97 8.97
CA THR A 133 -14.21 3.68 9.41
C THR A 133 -14.00 5.19 9.37
N ARG A 134 -12.88 5.70 9.85
CA ARG A 134 -12.53 7.13 9.79
C ARG A 134 -12.36 7.62 8.35
N LEU A 135 -11.85 6.78 7.47
CA LEU A 135 -11.74 7.07 6.03
C LEU A 135 -13.08 6.99 5.27
N GLY A 136 -14.16 6.53 5.92
CA GLY A 136 -15.46 6.32 5.28
C GLY A 136 -15.51 5.11 4.36
N LEU A 137 -14.48 4.25 4.36
CA LEU A 137 -14.32 3.16 3.41
C LEU A 137 -14.75 1.79 3.94
N HIS A 138 -15.00 1.66 5.25
CA HIS A 138 -15.27 0.38 5.92
C HIS A 138 -16.47 -0.38 5.33
N THR A 139 -17.48 0.32 4.82
CA THR A 139 -18.70 -0.31 4.26
C THR A 139 -18.50 -1.03 2.93
N TYR A 140 -17.35 -0.85 2.31
CA TYR A 140 -16.95 -1.50 1.06
C TYR A 140 -16.10 -2.75 1.29
N ILE A 141 -15.40 -2.82 2.44
CA ILE A 141 -14.39 -3.83 2.72
C ILE A 141 -15.05 -5.12 3.23
N ASN A 142 -14.64 -6.26 2.68
CA ASN A 142 -15.16 -7.58 3.04
C ASN A 142 -14.24 -8.33 4.01
N ALA A 143 -12.92 -8.06 3.97
CA ALA A 143 -11.95 -8.70 4.87
C ALA A 143 -10.71 -7.82 5.06
N ILE A 144 -10.13 -7.89 6.26
CA ILE A 144 -8.82 -7.30 6.57
C ILE A 144 -7.94 -8.39 7.18
N VAL A 145 -6.67 -8.42 6.74
CA VAL A 145 -5.61 -9.26 7.29
C VAL A 145 -4.36 -8.40 7.50
N THR A 146 -3.79 -8.48 8.68
CA THR A 146 -2.54 -7.80 9.02
C THR A 146 -1.40 -8.82 9.15
N SER A 147 -0.15 -8.38 9.11
CA SER A 147 1.00 -9.27 9.30
C SER A 147 1.02 -9.95 10.69
N ARG A 148 0.18 -9.47 11.61
CA ARG A 148 0.05 -10.07 12.96
C ARG A 148 -0.70 -11.40 12.96
N GLU A 149 -1.53 -11.63 11.94
CA GLU A 149 -2.38 -12.83 11.85
C GLU A 149 -1.71 -13.99 11.09
N VAL A 150 -0.51 -13.78 10.53
CA VAL A 150 0.17 -14.75 9.69
C VAL A 150 1.56 -15.09 10.23
N GLN A 151 2.07 -16.24 9.84
CA GLN A 151 3.38 -16.70 10.29
C GLN A 151 4.51 -15.94 9.57
N ASN A 152 4.39 -15.79 8.26
CA ASN A 152 5.40 -15.15 7.43
C ASN A 152 4.84 -13.87 6.82
N ARG A 153 5.64 -12.79 6.93
CA ARG A 153 5.29 -11.48 6.35
C ARG A 153 5.63 -11.44 4.86
N LYS A 154 5.04 -10.50 4.11
CA LYS A 154 5.49 -10.17 2.76
C LYS A 154 7.03 -10.05 2.73
N PRO A 155 7.71 -10.65 1.76
CA PRO A 155 7.23 -11.16 0.47
C PRO A 155 6.63 -12.58 0.51
N ALA A 156 6.48 -13.24 1.67
CA ALA A 156 5.73 -14.49 1.75
C ALA A 156 4.25 -14.27 1.41
N PRO A 157 3.57 -15.26 0.81
CA PRO A 157 2.20 -15.12 0.31
C PRO A 157 1.13 -15.19 1.42
N ASP A 158 1.51 -15.48 2.66
CA ASP A 158 0.61 -15.87 3.74
C ASP A 158 -0.55 -14.87 3.94
N VAL A 159 -0.25 -13.56 3.96
CA VAL A 159 -1.28 -12.52 4.17
C VAL A 159 -2.27 -12.44 3.01
N ILE A 160 -1.80 -12.71 1.77
CA ILE A 160 -2.66 -12.74 0.58
C ILE A 160 -3.55 -13.97 0.60
N ILE A 161 -2.98 -15.14 0.89
CA ILE A 161 -3.72 -16.42 0.99
C ILE A 161 -4.78 -16.34 2.07
N GLU A 162 -4.43 -15.80 3.25
CA GLU A 162 -5.38 -15.66 4.36
C GLU A 162 -6.50 -14.68 4.02
N CYS A 163 -6.18 -13.55 3.36
CA CYS A 163 -7.18 -12.59 2.91
C CYS A 163 -8.13 -13.23 1.87
N ALA A 164 -7.61 -13.93 0.89
CA ALA A 164 -8.39 -14.66 -0.11
C ALA A 164 -9.30 -15.71 0.55
N ARG A 165 -8.79 -16.44 1.58
CA ARG A 165 -9.57 -17.39 2.38
C ARG A 165 -10.73 -16.70 3.11
N LYS A 166 -10.48 -15.56 3.78
CA LYS A 166 -11.54 -14.78 4.45
C LYS A 166 -12.58 -14.25 3.47
N LEU A 167 -12.17 -13.95 2.23
CA LEU A 167 -13.07 -13.54 1.16
C LEU A 167 -13.84 -14.70 0.53
N ASP A 168 -13.48 -15.94 0.83
CA ASP A 168 -14.00 -17.14 0.15
C ASP A 168 -13.80 -17.06 -1.38
N VAL A 169 -12.57 -16.69 -1.80
CA VAL A 169 -12.19 -16.56 -3.19
C VAL A 169 -10.80 -17.19 -3.37
N PRO A 170 -10.60 -18.12 -4.34
CA PRO A 170 -9.27 -18.65 -4.64
C PRO A 170 -8.30 -17.52 -5.07
N PRO A 171 -7.01 -17.53 -4.63
CA PRO A 171 -6.06 -16.48 -4.99
C PRO A 171 -5.95 -16.22 -6.50
N LYS A 172 -6.03 -17.27 -7.34
CA LYS A 172 -6.01 -17.15 -8.81
C LYS A 172 -7.21 -16.36 -9.41
N GLN A 173 -8.22 -16.09 -8.62
CA GLN A 173 -9.36 -15.22 -8.97
C GLN A 173 -9.27 -13.85 -8.29
N CYS A 174 -8.11 -13.54 -7.69
CA CYS A 174 -7.84 -12.26 -7.06
C CYS A 174 -6.86 -11.43 -7.90
N ILE A 175 -7.06 -10.13 -7.88
CA ILE A 175 -6.04 -9.14 -8.23
C ILE A 175 -5.49 -8.59 -6.91
N VAL A 176 -4.17 -8.58 -6.76
CA VAL A 176 -3.49 -7.95 -5.63
C VAL A 176 -2.85 -6.65 -6.11
N VAL A 177 -3.11 -5.57 -5.39
CA VAL A 177 -2.60 -4.23 -5.70
C VAL A 177 -1.67 -3.79 -4.59
N GLY A 178 -0.45 -3.41 -4.91
CA GLY A 178 0.55 -2.95 -3.96
C GLY A 178 1.57 -2.02 -4.60
N ASP A 179 2.37 -1.34 -3.77
CA ASP A 179 3.37 -0.35 -4.19
C ASP A 179 4.81 -0.79 -3.89
N THR A 180 5.00 -2.01 -3.39
CA THR A 180 6.34 -2.55 -3.05
C THR A 180 6.66 -3.85 -3.81
N GLU A 181 7.95 -4.10 -4.01
CA GLU A 181 8.45 -5.38 -4.53
C GLU A 181 7.90 -6.57 -3.72
N SER A 182 7.82 -6.41 -2.39
CA SER A 182 7.32 -7.45 -1.51
C SER A 182 5.84 -7.78 -1.72
N ASP A 183 5.01 -6.81 -2.10
CA ASP A 183 3.61 -7.03 -2.48
C ASP A 183 3.50 -7.87 -3.74
N ILE A 184 4.29 -7.51 -4.74
CA ILE A 184 4.27 -8.17 -6.05
C ILE A 184 4.76 -9.61 -5.93
N ILE A 185 5.84 -9.85 -5.19
CA ILE A 185 6.35 -11.21 -4.94
C ILE A 185 5.31 -12.03 -4.18
N ALA A 186 4.70 -11.49 -3.12
CA ALA A 186 3.66 -12.17 -2.35
C ALA A 186 2.46 -12.54 -3.22
N ALA A 187 1.98 -11.60 -4.05
CA ALA A 187 0.87 -11.82 -4.98
C ALA A 187 1.17 -12.96 -5.97
N LYS A 188 2.34 -12.91 -6.61
CA LYS A 188 2.74 -13.94 -7.59
C LYS A 188 2.96 -15.30 -6.95
N THR A 189 3.53 -15.34 -5.76
CA THR A 189 3.72 -16.60 -5.00
C THR A 189 2.38 -17.20 -4.57
N ALA A 190 1.37 -16.36 -4.30
CA ALA A 190 -0.01 -16.77 -4.06
C ALA A 190 -0.79 -17.17 -5.34
N GLU A 191 -0.17 -17.10 -6.51
CA GLU A 191 -0.82 -17.31 -7.83
C GLU A 191 -1.94 -16.31 -8.15
N ALA A 192 -1.91 -15.12 -7.54
CA ALA A 192 -2.80 -14.00 -7.86
C ALA A 192 -2.23 -13.13 -8.99
N ILE A 193 -3.08 -12.32 -9.62
CA ILE A 193 -2.65 -11.29 -10.57
C ILE A 193 -2.04 -10.14 -9.77
N ALA A 194 -0.81 -9.78 -10.07
CA ALA A 194 -0.06 -8.74 -9.37
C ALA A 194 -0.10 -7.41 -10.13
N VAL A 195 -0.70 -6.39 -9.51
CA VAL A 195 -0.73 -5.01 -10.02
C VAL A 195 0.13 -4.13 -9.12
N ALA A 196 1.12 -3.48 -9.71
CA ALA A 196 1.94 -2.49 -9.02
C ALA A 196 1.36 -1.08 -9.23
N VAL A 197 1.40 -0.23 -8.18
CA VAL A 197 1.13 1.20 -8.28
C VAL A 197 2.38 1.99 -7.86
N THR A 198 2.70 3.08 -8.56
CA THR A 198 3.91 3.87 -8.29
C THR A 198 3.66 5.05 -7.34
N THR A 199 2.59 4.99 -6.54
CA THR A 199 2.23 6.01 -5.54
C THR A 199 3.05 5.92 -4.26
N GLY A 200 3.63 4.75 -3.96
CA GLY A 200 4.43 4.50 -2.76
C GLY A 200 5.87 5.02 -2.84
N HIS A 201 6.73 4.45 -2.02
CA HIS A 201 8.13 4.89 -1.90
C HIS A 201 9.08 4.16 -2.88
N GLU A 202 8.71 2.99 -3.37
CA GLU A 202 9.53 2.27 -4.35
C GLU A 202 9.32 2.82 -5.77
N GLY A 203 10.44 3.02 -6.48
CA GLY A 203 10.42 3.48 -7.86
C GLY A 203 9.98 2.38 -8.83
N GLU A 204 9.48 2.81 -10.00
CA GLU A 204 9.00 1.89 -11.05
C GLU A 204 10.02 0.83 -11.46
N GLU A 205 11.30 1.18 -11.50
CA GLU A 205 12.39 0.24 -11.84
C GLU A 205 12.50 -0.93 -10.84
N VAL A 206 12.26 -0.66 -9.54
CA VAL A 206 12.26 -1.69 -8.49
C VAL A 206 11.05 -2.59 -8.66
N LEU A 207 9.88 -2.00 -8.83
CA LEU A 207 8.63 -2.73 -9.04
C LEU A 207 8.68 -3.63 -10.28
N GLN A 208 9.28 -3.13 -11.37
CA GLN A 208 9.45 -3.89 -12.62
C GLN A 208 10.32 -5.15 -12.43
N LYS A 209 11.33 -5.12 -11.53
CA LYS A 209 12.16 -6.29 -11.23
C LYS A 209 11.37 -7.43 -10.61
N ALA A 210 10.36 -7.13 -9.81
CA ALA A 210 9.43 -8.12 -9.26
C ALA A 210 8.48 -8.74 -10.31
N LYS A 211 8.50 -8.23 -11.54
CA LYS A 211 7.69 -8.70 -12.69
C LYS A 211 6.19 -8.70 -12.41
N PRO A 212 5.59 -7.57 -12.04
CA PRO A 212 4.14 -7.47 -11.93
C PRO A 212 3.47 -7.78 -13.28
N ASP A 213 2.20 -8.17 -13.24
CA ASP A 213 1.42 -8.36 -14.46
C ASP A 213 1.09 -7.03 -15.14
N ILE A 214 1.00 -5.96 -14.33
CA ILE A 214 0.86 -4.58 -14.79
C ILE A 214 1.44 -3.59 -13.78
N VAL A 215 1.91 -2.43 -14.29
CA VAL A 215 2.29 -1.26 -13.49
C VAL A 215 1.36 -0.11 -13.87
N LEU A 216 0.76 0.52 -12.86
CA LEU A 216 -0.11 1.68 -12.98
C LEU A 216 0.53 2.86 -12.23
N ARG A 217 0.22 4.09 -12.64
CA ARG A 217 0.73 5.28 -11.95
C ARG A 217 0.07 5.50 -10.60
N SER A 218 -1.21 5.15 -10.51
CA SER A 218 -2.01 5.34 -9.32
C SER A 218 -3.22 4.40 -9.29
N ILE A 219 -3.89 4.37 -8.15
CA ILE A 219 -5.15 3.64 -8.00
C ILE A 219 -6.26 4.18 -8.92
N ASN A 220 -6.18 5.45 -9.36
CA ASN A 220 -7.12 6.04 -10.31
C ASN A 220 -7.10 5.34 -11.68
N ASP A 221 -5.97 4.76 -12.07
CA ASP A 221 -5.82 4.07 -13.34
C ASP A 221 -6.44 2.67 -13.31
N LEU A 222 -6.81 2.19 -12.11
CA LEU A 222 -7.31 0.83 -11.94
C LEU A 222 -8.73 0.66 -12.50
N VAL A 223 -9.62 1.65 -12.34
CA VAL A 223 -10.99 1.57 -12.87
C VAL A 223 -11.00 1.48 -14.40
N PRO A 224 -10.31 2.35 -15.18
CA PRO A 224 -10.20 2.18 -16.62
C PRO A 224 -9.58 0.84 -17.04
N TYR A 225 -8.54 0.41 -16.32
CA TYR A 225 -7.92 -0.89 -16.57
C TYR A 225 -8.91 -2.05 -16.37
N LEU A 226 -9.62 -2.08 -15.22
CA LEU A 226 -10.62 -3.12 -14.93
C LEU A 226 -11.75 -3.13 -15.94
N LYS A 227 -12.22 -1.97 -16.37
CA LYS A 227 -13.25 -1.87 -17.41
C LYS A 227 -12.78 -2.51 -18.70
N SER A 228 -11.58 -2.20 -19.17
CA SER A 228 -11.00 -2.79 -20.38
C SER A 228 -10.73 -4.30 -20.25
N PHE A 229 -10.39 -4.74 -19.05
CA PHE A 229 -10.06 -6.13 -18.74
C PHE A 229 -11.29 -7.02 -18.53
N LEU A 230 -12.30 -6.52 -17.79
CA LEU A 230 -13.53 -7.25 -17.46
C LEU A 230 -14.59 -7.14 -18.55
N PHE A 231 -14.61 -6.01 -19.27
CA PHE A 231 -15.61 -5.67 -20.31
C PHE A 231 -14.90 -5.27 -21.60
N PRO A 232 -14.15 -6.19 -22.26
CA PRO A 232 -13.51 -5.88 -23.55
C PRO A 232 -14.57 -5.47 -24.57
N GLU A 233 -14.28 -4.45 -25.39
CA GLU A 233 -15.18 -3.78 -26.35
C GLU A 233 -16.10 -4.77 -27.09
N GLY A 234 -17.39 -4.58 -26.97
CA GLY A 234 -18.44 -5.38 -27.61
C GLY A 234 -19.71 -5.59 -26.77
N VAL A 235 -19.72 -5.16 -25.50
CA VAL A 235 -20.93 -5.19 -24.66
C VAL A 235 -21.18 -3.77 -24.12
N THR A 236 -21.57 -2.88 -25.01
CA THR A 236 -22.35 -1.69 -24.67
C THR A 236 -23.80 -2.14 -24.56
N ASP A 237 -24.45 -1.70 -23.47
CA ASP A 237 -25.87 -1.83 -23.15
C ASP A 237 -26.25 -3.03 -22.28
N ALA A 238 -26.12 -2.83 -20.96
CA ALA A 238 -27.13 -3.21 -19.97
C ALA A 238 -26.65 -2.82 -18.55
N ILE A 239 -26.74 -1.54 -18.19
CA ILE A 239 -27.06 -1.07 -16.84
C ILE A 239 -27.99 0.13 -16.99
#